data_d374efc4b0d284957e2665d023bc5006
#
_entry.id   d374efc4b0d284957e2665d023bc5006
#
_cell.length_a   1.000
_cell.length_b   1.000
_cell.length_c   1.000
_cell.angle_alpha   90.00
_cell.angle_beta   90.00
_cell.angle_gamma   90.00
#
_symmetry.space_group_name_H-M   'P 1'
#
loop_
_entity.id
_entity.type
_entity.pdbx_description
1 polymer ?
#
loop_
_entity_poly.entity_id
_entity_poly.type
_entity_poly.pdbx_seq_one_letter_code
_entity_poly.pdbx_strand_id
1 'polypeptide(L)'
;MKIKHFLPLLLLLGSNEMLTAQEIALTPQPAHLTVKDGRFEFGNQLKAKVTPYQGDSIRMVFESFKKELQEATGIKVSSTQKEAKARIILDLNPQLPAEAYKLNVSKKQVRIEASRPAGFYYALQTLKQLMPRNVMAGVATSDHSQWSLPSVEIEDAPRFEWRGFMLDEGRHFFGKDEIKRVIDMMAIYKMNRFHWHLTEDQGWRIEIKKYPKLTETGAWRNSKVLAYGDVKPDGERYGGFYTQKDIKEIVAYAKKKFIEIIPEIDIPGHSQAAVAAYPEFLACDPRDKHEVWLQQGISTDVINVANPKAMQFAKEVIDELT
;
A
#
# COMPACT_ATOMS: atom_id res chain seq x y z
N MET A 1 -50.09 32.05 64.18
CA MET A 1 -49.96 31.46 62.90
C MET A 1 -48.47 31.21 62.58
N LYS A 2 -48.01 29.96 62.73
CA LYS A 2 -46.58 29.59 62.68
C LYS A 2 -46.22 29.20 61.21
N ILE A 3 -45.32 29.96 60.57
CA ILE A 3 -44.78 29.70 59.25
C ILE A 3 -43.64 28.73 59.40
N LYS A 4 -43.80 27.52 58.89
CA LYS A 4 -42.74 26.52 58.82
C LYS A 4 -41.84 26.79 57.55
N HIS A 5 -40.57 27.02 57.79
CA HIS A 5 -39.54 27.11 56.74
C HIS A 5 -39.25 25.71 56.21
N PHE A 6 -39.51 25.50 54.91
CA PHE A 6 -39.07 24.34 54.16
C PHE A 6 -37.70 24.67 53.55
N LEU A 7 -36.70 23.93 53.94
CA LEU A 7 -35.35 23.98 53.38
C LEU A 7 -35.30 22.98 52.22
N PRO A 8 -35.01 23.37 50.98
CA PRO A 8 -34.87 22.41 49.91
C PRO A 8 -33.49 21.73 49.99
N LEU A 9 -33.50 20.42 50.12
CA LEU A 9 -32.34 19.55 50.04
C LEU A 9 -31.84 19.53 48.59
N LEU A 10 -30.74 20.22 48.32
CA LEU A 10 -30.06 20.20 46.99
C LEU A 10 -29.35 18.86 46.86
N LEU A 11 -29.92 17.91 46.11
CA LEU A 11 -29.23 16.71 45.65
C LEU A 11 -28.20 17.11 44.59
N LEU A 12 -26.93 17.13 44.95
CA LEU A 12 -25.80 17.14 44.03
C LEU A 12 -25.74 15.77 43.33
N LEU A 13 -26.40 15.68 42.20
CA LEU A 13 -26.13 14.62 41.22
C LEU A 13 -24.73 14.85 40.66
N GLY A 14 -23.74 14.20 41.23
CA GLY A 14 -22.43 14.07 40.63
C GLY A 14 -22.59 13.35 39.29
N SER A 15 -22.47 14.09 38.19
CA SER A 15 -22.30 13.51 36.87
C SER A 15 -20.95 12.78 36.88
N ASN A 16 -20.99 11.47 37.10
CA ASN A 16 -19.92 10.60 36.71
C ASN A 16 -19.88 10.69 35.17
N GLU A 17 -19.09 11.59 34.62
CA GLU A 17 -18.61 11.48 33.25
C GLU A 17 -17.81 10.18 33.21
N MET A 18 -18.45 9.09 32.77
CA MET A 18 -17.74 7.94 32.27
C MET A 18 -16.90 8.48 31.13
N LEU A 19 -15.61 8.67 31.34
CA LEU A 19 -14.61 8.80 30.32
C LEU A 19 -14.74 7.53 29.50
N THR A 20 -15.52 7.60 28.41
CA THR A 20 -15.54 6.56 27.39
C THR A 20 -14.10 6.46 26.89
N ALA A 21 -13.45 5.35 27.21
CA ALA A 21 -12.12 5.05 26.67
C ALA A 21 -12.23 5.21 25.16
N GLN A 22 -11.46 6.14 24.61
CA GLN A 22 -11.44 6.37 23.17
C GLN A 22 -11.07 5.06 22.50
N GLU A 23 -12.01 4.45 21.76
CA GLU A 23 -11.79 3.19 21.10
C GLU A 23 -10.64 3.36 20.09
N ILE A 24 -9.57 2.58 20.27
CA ILE A 24 -8.41 2.63 19.38
C ILE A 24 -8.76 1.85 18.12
N ALA A 25 -9.09 2.59 17.07
CA ALA A 25 -9.39 2.01 15.75
C ALA A 25 -8.10 1.76 14.97
N LEU A 26 -7.70 0.50 14.84
CA LEU A 26 -6.59 0.04 14.00
C LEU A 26 -7.13 -0.81 12.87
N THR A 27 -6.57 -0.65 11.67
CA THR A 27 -6.95 -1.42 10.49
C THR A 27 -5.68 -1.96 9.79
N PRO A 28 -5.56 -3.29 9.61
CA PRO A 28 -6.39 -4.35 10.21
C PRO A 28 -6.31 -4.35 11.73
N GLN A 29 -7.38 -4.84 12.36
CA GLN A 29 -7.39 -5.00 13.82
C GLN A 29 -6.33 -6.03 14.23
N PRO A 30 -5.46 -5.72 15.19
CA PRO A 30 -4.46 -6.67 15.69
C PRO A 30 -5.11 -7.89 16.35
N ALA A 31 -4.41 -9.02 16.34
CA ALA A 31 -4.87 -10.24 16.99
C ALA A 31 -5.13 -10.04 18.49
N HIS A 32 -4.27 -9.30 19.17
CA HIS A 32 -4.43 -8.92 20.57
C HIS A 32 -4.06 -7.45 20.76
N LEU A 33 -4.95 -6.71 21.42
CA LEU A 33 -4.75 -5.31 21.80
C LEU A 33 -5.22 -5.12 23.23
N THR A 34 -4.34 -4.67 24.09
CA THR A 34 -4.67 -4.27 25.47
C THR A 34 -4.32 -2.80 25.66
N VAL A 35 -5.30 -1.98 26.02
CA VAL A 35 -5.08 -0.57 26.36
C VAL A 35 -4.63 -0.49 27.82
N LYS A 36 -3.62 0.34 28.08
CA LYS A 36 -3.05 0.57 29.41
C LYS A 36 -3.20 2.05 29.79
N ASP A 37 -3.04 2.34 31.06
CA ASP A 37 -3.12 3.71 31.57
C ASP A 37 -1.92 4.56 31.13
N GLY A 38 -2.24 5.74 30.60
CA GLY A 38 -1.29 6.79 30.27
C GLY A 38 -0.94 6.88 28.80
N ARG A 39 0.00 7.76 28.52
CA ARG A 39 0.42 8.09 27.15
C ARG A 39 1.95 8.19 27.06
N PHE A 40 2.50 7.86 25.91
CA PHE A 40 3.90 8.11 25.56
C PHE A 40 3.98 9.48 24.90
N GLU A 41 4.74 10.39 25.50
CA GLU A 41 4.99 11.72 24.95
C GLU A 41 6.29 11.72 24.15
N PHE A 42 6.24 12.16 22.90
CA PHE A 42 7.42 12.15 22.02
C PHE A 42 8.49 13.17 22.46
N GLY A 43 8.09 14.38 22.81
CA GLY A 43 9.02 15.51 22.98
C GLY A 43 9.70 15.88 21.65
N ASN A 44 10.62 16.85 21.69
CA ASN A 44 11.29 17.35 20.47
C ASN A 44 12.46 16.48 20.00
N GLN A 45 12.97 15.62 20.85
CA GLN A 45 14.10 14.73 20.58
C GLN A 45 13.91 13.36 21.19
N LEU A 46 14.21 12.32 20.41
CA LEU A 46 14.17 10.94 20.83
C LEU A 46 15.48 10.24 20.57
N LYS A 47 15.75 9.21 21.35
CA LYS A 47 16.83 8.25 21.09
C LYS A 47 16.26 6.90 20.78
N ALA A 48 16.77 6.27 19.73
CA ALA A 48 16.37 4.93 19.32
C ALA A 48 17.54 3.97 19.40
N LYS A 49 17.27 2.75 19.85
CA LYS A 49 18.16 1.60 19.78
C LYS A 49 17.56 0.61 18.78
N VAL A 50 18.34 0.27 17.76
CA VAL A 50 17.95 -0.71 16.75
C VAL A 50 18.94 -1.87 16.81
N THR A 51 18.44 -3.07 17.02
CA THR A 51 19.27 -4.29 17.02
C THR A 51 19.86 -4.52 15.63
N PRO A 52 21.16 -4.82 15.52
CA PRO A 52 21.79 -5.19 14.25
C PRO A 52 21.15 -6.42 13.63
N TYR A 53 20.98 -6.41 12.30
CA TYR A 53 20.49 -7.53 11.53
C TYR A 53 21.21 -7.60 10.18
N GLN A 54 21.19 -8.76 9.54
CA GLN A 54 21.87 -8.98 8.26
C GLN A 54 21.51 -7.92 7.22
N GLY A 55 22.52 -7.34 6.55
CA GLY A 55 22.33 -6.32 5.52
C GLY A 55 21.70 -5.01 6.02
N ASP A 56 21.77 -4.71 7.32
CA ASP A 56 21.17 -3.50 7.92
C ASP A 56 19.68 -3.29 7.63
N SER A 57 18.95 -4.34 7.22
CA SER A 57 17.56 -4.22 6.72
C SER A 57 16.59 -3.71 7.79
N ILE A 58 16.76 -4.06 9.09
CA ILE A 58 15.94 -3.48 10.17
C ILE A 58 16.25 -2.00 10.33
N ARG A 59 17.53 -1.62 10.22
CA ARG A 59 17.92 -0.20 10.25
C ARG A 59 17.30 0.59 9.10
N MET A 60 17.30 0.02 7.87
CA MET A 60 16.69 0.67 6.71
C MET A 60 15.18 0.90 6.91
N VAL A 61 14.47 -0.08 7.46
CA VAL A 61 13.05 0.03 7.83
C VAL A 61 12.85 1.17 8.85
N PHE A 62 13.68 1.23 9.87
CA PHE A 62 13.59 2.27 10.89
C PHE A 62 13.96 3.66 10.37
N GLU A 63 14.99 3.79 9.52
CA GLU A 63 15.37 5.08 8.93
C GLU A 63 14.26 5.64 8.01
N SER A 64 13.52 4.78 7.29
CA SER A 64 12.33 5.22 6.53
C SER A 64 11.26 5.79 7.45
N PHE A 65 10.90 5.08 8.51
CA PHE A 65 9.95 5.57 9.52
C PHE A 65 10.42 6.88 10.17
N LYS A 66 11.68 6.96 10.56
CA LYS A 66 12.29 8.15 11.16
C LYS A 66 12.19 9.37 10.24
N LYS A 67 12.44 9.18 8.94
CA LYS A 67 12.31 10.24 7.94
C LYS A 67 10.87 10.72 7.86
N GLU A 68 9.90 9.82 7.70
CA GLU A 68 8.48 10.14 7.66
C GLU A 68 8.02 10.87 8.94
N LEU A 69 8.44 10.37 10.11
CA LEU A 69 8.14 11.01 11.39
C LEU A 69 8.71 12.43 11.47
N GLN A 70 9.95 12.62 11.07
CA GLN A 70 10.61 13.93 11.12
C GLN A 70 9.97 14.93 10.15
N GLU A 71 9.60 14.48 8.94
CA GLU A 71 8.92 15.32 7.94
C GLU A 71 7.54 15.77 8.43
N ALA A 72 6.77 14.86 9.06
CA ALA A 72 5.44 15.16 9.55
C ALA A 72 5.41 15.96 10.86
N THR A 73 6.41 15.81 11.72
CA THR A 73 6.35 16.29 13.12
C THR A 73 7.50 17.22 13.51
N GLY A 74 8.59 17.25 12.77
CA GLY A 74 9.83 17.93 13.17
C GLY A 74 10.62 17.22 14.28
N ILE A 75 10.14 16.09 14.82
CA ILE A 75 10.81 15.35 15.90
C ILE A 75 12.12 14.76 15.40
N LYS A 76 13.22 15.05 16.10
CA LYS A 76 14.54 14.52 15.77
C LYS A 76 14.79 13.20 16.49
N VAL A 77 15.10 12.15 15.74
CA VAL A 77 15.45 10.84 16.30
C VAL A 77 16.94 10.56 16.06
N SER A 78 17.71 10.36 17.15
CA SER A 78 19.11 9.99 17.12
C SER A 78 19.30 8.54 17.58
N SER A 79 20.37 7.89 17.11
CA SER A 79 20.72 6.52 17.52
C SER A 79 21.42 6.48 18.88
N THR A 80 21.24 5.40 19.64
CA THR A 80 21.97 5.10 20.87
C THR A 80 22.16 3.60 21.03
N GLN A 81 23.29 3.18 21.61
CA GLN A 81 23.51 1.79 22.01
C GLN A 81 23.07 1.54 23.46
N LYS A 82 22.89 2.59 24.26
CA LYS A 82 22.49 2.49 25.66
C LYS A 82 20.98 2.37 25.79
N GLU A 83 20.47 1.19 26.14
CA GLU A 83 19.04 0.92 26.28
C GLU A 83 18.36 1.86 27.27
N ALA A 84 18.97 2.12 28.42
CA ALA A 84 18.45 3.05 29.42
C ALA A 84 18.22 4.49 28.90
N LYS A 85 18.82 4.86 27.76
CA LYS A 85 18.65 6.16 27.11
C LYS A 85 17.68 6.11 25.92
N ALA A 86 17.31 4.91 25.47
CA ALA A 86 16.46 4.74 24.32
C ALA A 86 14.98 4.90 24.69
N ARG A 87 14.26 5.72 23.92
CA ARG A 87 12.81 5.91 24.02
C ARG A 87 12.05 5.05 22.99
N ILE A 88 12.76 4.64 21.93
CA ILE A 88 12.26 3.70 20.92
C ILE A 88 13.29 2.57 20.84
N ILE A 89 12.82 1.33 20.94
CA ILE A 89 13.67 0.14 20.87
C ILE A 89 13.09 -0.84 19.87
N LEU A 90 13.93 -1.31 18.96
CA LEU A 90 13.66 -2.41 18.04
C LEU A 90 14.55 -3.58 18.43
N ASP A 91 13.98 -4.62 19.00
CA ASP A 91 14.69 -5.81 19.46
C ASP A 91 14.34 -7.04 18.61
N LEU A 92 15.35 -7.82 18.26
CA LEU A 92 15.17 -9.08 17.55
C LEU A 92 14.62 -10.16 18.50
N ASN A 93 13.48 -10.76 18.11
CA ASN A 93 12.89 -11.90 18.80
C ASN A 93 12.72 -13.06 17.82
N PRO A 94 13.70 -14.00 17.74
CA PRO A 94 13.69 -15.09 16.77
C PRO A 94 12.54 -16.10 16.94
N GLN A 95 11.84 -16.06 18.07
CA GLN A 95 10.74 -16.97 18.37
C GLN A 95 9.42 -16.57 17.68
N LEU A 96 9.33 -15.32 17.18
CA LEU A 96 8.13 -14.85 16.50
C LEU A 96 8.11 -15.34 15.04
N PRO A 97 6.91 -15.61 14.47
CA PRO A 97 6.75 -15.83 13.04
C PRO A 97 7.30 -14.67 12.20
N ALA A 98 7.63 -14.91 10.94
CA ALA A 98 8.38 -13.96 10.10
C ALA A 98 7.74 -12.57 9.95
N GLU A 99 6.41 -12.49 9.91
CA GLU A 99 5.66 -11.23 9.76
C GLU A 99 4.98 -10.79 11.08
N ALA A 100 5.14 -11.57 12.15
CA ALA A 100 4.59 -11.23 13.46
C ALA A 100 5.42 -10.17 14.18
N TYR A 101 4.77 -9.45 15.10
CA TYR A 101 5.42 -8.48 15.96
C TYR A 101 4.72 -8.37 17.32
N LYS A 102 5.48 -7.86 18.30
CA LYS A 102 4.97 -7.33 19.56
C LYS A 102 5.28 -5.84 19.61
N LEU A 103 4.30 -5.04 19.99
CA LEU A 103 4.44 -3.60 20.18
C LEU A 103 3.97 -3.24 21.58
N ASN A 104 4.89 -2.75 22.39
CA ASN A 104 4.57 -2.23 23.72
C ASN A 104 4.84 -0.73 23.74
N VAL A 105 3.79 0.04 24.00
CA VAL A 105 3.86 1.49 24.22
C VAL A 105 3.55 1.78 25.67
N SER A 106 4.53 2.26 26.41
CA SER A 106 4.41 2.69 27.79
C SER A 106 4.67 4.20 27.93
N LYS A 107 4.37 4.81 29.06
CA LYS A 107 4.72 6.23 29.33
C LYS A 107 6.20 6.56 29.08
N LYS A 108 7.08 5.56 29.20
CA LYS A 108 8.53 5.77 29.13
C LYS A 108 9.13 5.41 27.77
N GLN A 109 8.57 4.41 27.08
CA GLN A 109 9.24 3.75 25.99
C GLN A 109 8.28 3.10 25.01
N VAL A 110 8.65 3.09 23.75
CA VAL A 110 8.07 2.25 22.68
C VAL A 110 9.05 1.11 22.40
N ARG A 111 8.62 -0.15 22.60
CA ARG A 111 9.40 -1.34 22.27
C ARG A 111 8.70 -2.16 21.21
N ILE A 112 9.44 -2.52 20.18
CA ILE A 112 9.01 -3.38 19.08
C ILE A 112 9.88 -4.61 19.05
N GLU A 113 9.25 -5.79 19.03
CA GLU A 113 9.93 -7.06 18.86
C GLU A 113 9.41 -7.75 17.60
N ALA A 114 10.31 -8.26 16.77
CA ALA A 114 9.98 -9.06 15.60
C ALA A 114 11.17 -9.96 15.22
N SER A 115 10.93 -11.03 14.45
CA SER A 115 12.00 -11.94 14.01
C SER A 115 12.61 -11.53 12.67
N ARG A 116 11.92 -10.75 11.85
CA ARG A 116 12.31 -10.37 10.49
C ARG A 116 11.98 -8.89 10.22
N PRO A 117 12.64 -8.26 9.22
CA PRO A 117 12.39 -6.87 8.86
C PRO A 117 10.93 -6.54 8.55
N ALA A 118 10.17 -7.48 7.95
CA ALA A 118 8.74 -7.31 7.65
C ALA A 118 7.91 -7.10 8.92
N GLY A 119 8.15 -7.88 9.99
CA GLY A 119 7.46 -7.70 11.27
C GLY A 119 7.71 -6.33 11.89
N PHE A 120 8.96 -5.84 11.86
CA PHE A 120 9.27 -4.46 12.28
C PHE A 120 8.54 -3.43 11.44
N TYR A 121 8.50 -3.62 10.13
CA TYR A 121 7.78 -2.73 9.23
C TYR A 121 6.29 -2.65 9.58
N TYR A 122 5.63 -3.79 9.78
CA TYR A 122 4.20 -3.83 10.13
C TYR A 122 3.92 -3.25 11.53
N ALA A 123 4.81 -3.46 12.50
CA ALA A 123 4.73 -2.81 13.80
C ALA A 123 4.78 -1.28 13.69
N LEU A 124 5.67 -0.76 12.82
CA LEU A 124 5.79 0.67 12.58
C LEU A 124 4.58 1.23 11.83
N GLN A 125 3.91 0.46 10.94
CA GLN A 125 2.62 0.88 10.37
C GLN A 125 1.54 0.97 11.45
N THR A 126 1.47 0.01 12.37
CA THR A 126 0.57 0.08 13.53
C THR A 126 0.88 1.26 14.42
N LEU A 127 2.15 1.52 14.69
CA LEU A 127 2.57 2.69 15.48
C LEU A 127 2.13 4.01 14.81
N LYS A 128 2.24 4.13 13.48
CA LYS A 128 1.73 5.29 12.73
C LYS A 128 0.22 5.45 12.89
N GLN A 129 -0.57 4.36 12.85
CA GLN A 129 -2.02 4.43 13.04
C GLN A 129 -2.43 4.82 14.47
N LEU A 130 -1.57 4.61 15.46
CA LEU A 130 -1.78 5.09 16.83
C LEU A 130 -1.50 6.60 16.98
N MET A 131 -0.83 7.22 16.02
CA MET A 131 -0.54 8.66 16.00
C MET A 131 -1.77 9.47 15.58
N PRO A 132 -1.79 10.78 15.87
CA PRO A 132 -2.81 11.69 15.33
C PRO A 132 -2.88 11.62 13.80
N ARG A 133 -4.10 11.76 13.24
CA ARG A 133 -4.37 11.56 11.80
C ARG A 133 -3.52 12.42 10.87
N ASN A 134 -3.14 13.62 11.28
CA ASN A 134 -2.28 14.51 10.51
C ASN A 134 -0.87 13.94 10.28
N VAL A 135 -0.33 13.15 11.22
CA VAL A 135 0.94 12.43 11.03
C VAL A 135 0.81 11.37 9.94
N MET A 136 -0.29 10.61 9.98
CA MET A 136 -0.62 9.62 8.96
C MET A 136 -0.72 10.24 7.56
N ALA A 137 -1.30 11.44 7.49
CA ALA A 137 -1.48 12.17 6.24
C ALA A 137 -0.20 12.87 5.75
N GLY A 138 0.92 12.81 6.49
CA GLY A 138 2.16 13.52 6.17
C GLY A 138 2.01 15.05 6.21
N VAL A 139 0.96 15.55 6.90
CA VAL A 139 0.71 16.99 7.02
C VAL A 139 1.48 17.52 8.21
N ALA A 140 2.51 18.31 7.92
CA ALA A 140 3.28 19.00 8.97
C ALA A 140 2.39 19.93 9.78
N THR A 141 2.44 19.83 11.12
CA THR A 141 1.78 20.77 12.00
C THR A 141 2.81 21.39 12.97
N SER A 142 2.64 22.66 13.27
CA SER A 142 3.47 23.38 14.23
C SER A 142 3.07 23.14 15.68
N ASP A 143 1.93 22.49 15.94
CA ASP A 143 1.46 22.19 17.28
C ASP A 143 2.07 20.88 17.80
N HIS A 144 3.20 20.99 18.47
CA HIS A 144 3.95 19.87 19.04
C HIS A 144 3.30 19.32 20.35
N SER A 145 2.30 19.99 20.90
CA SER A 145 1.67 19.61 22.17
C SER A 145 0.83 18.34 22.08
N GLN A 146 0.54 17.86 20.86
CA GLN A 146 -0.35 16.71 20.61
C GLN A 146 0.36 15.41 20.24
N TRP A 147 1.71 15.40 20.18
CA TRP A 147 2.46 14.21 19.78
C TRP A 147 2.56 13.18 20.92
N SER A 148 1.52 12.41 21.06
CA SER A 148 1.49 11.33 22.06
C SER A 148 0.80 10.10 21.54
N LEU A 149 1.17 8.94 22.07
CA LEU A 149 0.56 7.64 21.79
C LEU A 149 -0.16 7.12 23.03
N PRO A 150 -1.30 6.45 22.89
CA PRO A 150 -1.88 5.71 24.00
C PRO A 150 -0.92 4.60 24.45
N SER A 151 -0.87 4.33 25.76
CA SER A 151 -0.14 3.16 26.23
C SER A 151 -0.90 1.89 25.87
N VAL A 152 -0.25 0.99 25.14
CA VAL A 152 -0.85 -0.25 24.63
C VAL A 152 0.14 -1.40 24.64
N GLU A 153 -0.39 -2.61 24.73
CA GLU A 153 0.30 -3.86 24.41
C GLU A 153 -0.42 -4.50 23.23
N ILE A 154 0.32 -4.75 22.15
CA ILE A 154 -0.17 -5.36 20.94
C ILE A 154 0.69 -6.57 20.60
N GLU A 155 0.04 -7.70 20.35
CA GLU A 155 0.64 -8.87 19.72
C GLU A 155 -0.15 -9.15 18.44
N ASP A 156 0.56 -9.21 17.30
CA ASP A 156 -0.08 -9.32 16.01
C ASP A 156 0.72 -10.20 15.05
N ALA A 157 0.00 -10.92 14.23
CA ALA A 157 0.51 -11.71 13.14
C ALA A 157 -0.52 -11.76 12.02
N PRO A 158 -0.10 -11.79 10.74
CA PRO A 158 -1.05 -11.93 9.65
C PRO A 158 -1.85 -13.24 9.78
N ARG A 159 -3.16 -13.16 9.63
CA ARG A 159 -4.03 -14.32 9.56
C ARG A 159 -3.88 -15.09 8.24
N PHE A 160 -3.57 -14.35 7.16
CA PHE A 160 -3.36 -14.89 5.82
C PHE A 160 -1.99 -14.49 5.30
N GLU A 161 -1.29 -15.43 4.67
CA GLU A 161 0.01 -15.17 4.05
C GLU A 161 -0.12 -14.31 2.78
N TRP A 162 -1.18 -14.51 1.99
CA TRP A 162 -1.50 -13.72 0.81
C TRP A 162 -2.52 -12.63 1.16
N ARG A 163 -2.11 -11.37 1.05
CA ARG A 163 -2.94 -10.19 1.31
C ARG A 163 -2.82 -9.26 0.11
N GLY A 164 -3.62 -9.57 -0.91
CA GLY A 164 -3.51 -8.94 -2.23
C GLY A 164 -4.48 -7.78 -2.45
N PHE A 165 -4.07 -6.90 -3.35
CA PHE A 165 -4.91 -5.90 -3.98
C PHE A 165 -4.63 -5.93 -5.48
N MET A 166 -5.67 -5.88 -6.31
CA MET A 166 -5.56 -5.84 -7.76
C MET A 166 -5.93 -4.46 -8.28
N LEU A 167 -5.15 -3.96 -9.24
CA LEU A 167 -5.46 -2.75 -9.99
C LEU A 167 -5.48 -3.03 -11.48
N ASP A 168 -6.59 -2.66 -12.12
CA ASP A 168 -6.77 -2.76 -13.57
C ASP A 168 -6.26 -1.49 -14.26
N GLU A 169 -5.11 -1.61 -14.87
CA GLU A 169 -4.47 -0.56 -15.69
C GLU A 169 -4.82 -0.71 -17.18
N GLY A 170 -5.25 -1.90 -17.58
CA GLY A 170 -5.62 -2.16 -18.97
C GLY A 170 -6.79 -1.29 -19.43
N ARG A 171 -7.87 -1.21 -18.63
CA ARG A 171 -9.04 -0.37 -18.93
C ARG A 171 -8.77 1.10 -18.66
N HIS A 172 -8.00 1.42 -17.63
CA HIS A 172 -7.65 2.81 -17.30
C HIS A 172 -6.18 2.93 -16.87
N PHE A 173 -5.41 3.77 -17.57
CA PHE A 173 -4.02 4.02 -17.25
C PHE A 173 -3.90 5.12 -16.19
N PHE A 174 -3.37 4.79 -15.01
CA PHE A 174 -3.22 5.72 -13.89
C PHE A 174 -1.85 6.40 -13.85
N GLY A 175 -0.81 5.69 -14.27
CA GLY A 175 0.55 6.20 -14.27
C GLY A 175 1.32 5.95 -12.95
N LYS A 176 2.63 6.15 -13.02
CA LYS A 176 3.58 5.73 -11.99
C LYS A 176 3.32 6.33 -10.59
N ASP A 177 2.90 7.58 -10.52
CA ASP A 177 2.70 8.24 -9.24
C ASP A 177 1.48 7.68 -8.49
N GLU A 178 0.41 7.35 -9.22
CA GLU A 178 -0.76 6.71 -8.63
C GLU A 178 -0.44 5.28 -8.18
N ILE A 179 0.35 4.52 -8.95
CA ILE A 179 0.80 3.19 -8.53
C ILE A 179 1.57 3.26 -7.21
N LYS A 180 2.45 4.25 -7.05
CA LYS A 180 3.16 4.44 -5.77
C LYS A 180 2.22 4.80 -4.63
N ARG A 181 1.17 5.61 -4.86
CA ARG A 181 0.14 5.90 -3.85
C ARG A 181 -0.66 4.65 -3.46
N VAL A 182 -1.02 3.81 -4.43
CA VAL A 182 -1.66 2.51 -4.15
C VAL A 182 -0.75 1.64 -3.28
N ILE A 183 0.52 1.52 -3.63
CA ILE A 183 1.52 0.77 -2.84
C ILE A 183 1.64 1.36 -1.42
N ASP A 184 1.59 2.68 -1.25
CA ASP A 184 1.62 3.33 0.07
C ASP A 184 0.38 2.99 0.90
N MET A 185 -0.80 3.00 0.29
CA MET A 185 -2.04 2.58 0.97
C MET A 185 -1.99 1.10 1.34
N MET A 186 -1.58 0.22 0.43
CA MET A 186 -1.38 -1.19 0.71
C MET A 186 -0.44 -1.42 1.91
N ALA A 187 0.64 -0.66 1.99
CA ALA A 187 1.61 -0.74 3.07
C ALA A 187 1.00 -0.40 4.43
N ILE A 188 0.17 0.66 4.50
CA ILE A 188 -0.53 1.06 5.74
C ILE A 188 -1.43 -0.06 6.25
N TYR A 189 -2.11 -0.77 5.33
CA TYR A 189 -2.99 -1.89 5.65
C TYR A 189 -2.28 -3.26 5.70
N LYS A 190 -0.94 -3.28 5.67
CA LYS A 190 -0.10 -4.49 5.77
C LYS A 190 -0.40 -5.52 4.68
N MET A 191 -0.85 -5.06 3.51
CA MET A 191 -0.97 -5.90 2.31
C MET A 191 0.42 -6.17 1.74
N ASN A 192 0.59 -7.35 1.09
CA ASN A 192 1.91 -7.80 0.66
C ASN A 192 1.97 -8.33 -0.77
N ARG A 193 0.86 -8.31 -1.52
CA ARG A 193 0.80 -8.72 -2.92
C ARG A 193 0.04 -7.66 -3.73
N PHE A 194 0.73 -7.05 -4.69
CA PHE A 194 0.10 -6.13 -5.65
C PHE A 194 -0.06 -6.85 -6.98
N HIS A 195 -1.28 -7.25 -7.27
CA HIS A 195 -1.69 -7.84 -8.53
C HIS A 195 -1.89 -6.72 -9.53
N TRP A 196 -0.98 -6.60 -10.50
CA TRP A 196 -0.94 -5.51 -11.44
C TRP A 196 -1.41 -5.99 -12.81
N HIS A 197 -2.67 -5.72 -13.12
CA HIS A 197 -3.32 -6.12 -14.37
C HIS A 197 -2.95 -5.12 -15.47
N LEU A 198 -2.01 -5.52 -16.33
CA LEU A 198 -1.30 -4.63 -17.25
C LEU A 198 -1.81 -4.69 -18.68
N THR A 199 -2.61 -5.68 -19.04
CA THR A 199 -3.05 -5.86 -20.42
C THR A 199 -4.53 -6.22 -20.52
N GLU A 200 -5.21 -5.60 -21.48
CA GLU A 200 -6.62 -5.78 -21.75
C GLU A 200 -6.95 -5.45 -23.22
N ASP A 201 -8.19 -5.69 -23.61
CA ASP A 201 -8.72 -5.30 -24.92
C ASP A 201 -8.55 -3.79 -25.16
N GLN A 202 -8.67 -2.98 -24.08
CA GLN A 202 -8.65 -1.53 -24.11
C GLN A 202 -7.25 -0.92 -23.99
N GLY A 203 -6.23 -1.74 -23.75
CA GLY A 203 -4.88 -1.22 -23.70
C GLY A 203 -3.82 -2.19 -23.18
N TRP A 204 -2.63 -2.05 -23.75
CA TRP A 204 -1.40 -2.73 -23.33
C TRP A 204 -0.48 -1.77 -22.60
N ARG A 205 -0.09 -2.05 -21.34
CA ARG A 205 0.53 -1.06 -20.45
C ARG A 205 2.00 -1.31 -20.11
N ILE A 206 2.64 -2.34 -20.68
CA ILE A 206 4.03 -2.69 -20.38
C ILE A 206 4.89 -2.75 -21.63
N GLU A 207 6.06 -2.12 -21.58
CA GLU A 207 7.04 -2.15 -22.66
C GLU A 207 7.63 -3.55 -22.83
N ILE A 208 7.48 -4.12 -24.04
CA ILE A 208 8.15 -5.32 -24.50
C ILE A 208 9.03 -4.90 -25.68
N LYS A 209 10.33 -4.84 -25.47
CA LYS A 209 11.27 -4.31 -26.47
C LYS A 209 11.28 -5.08 -27.77
N LYS A 210 11.06 -6.40 -27.69
CA LYS A 210 10.95 -7.26 -28.88
C LYS A 210 9.69 -6.94 -29.67
N TYR A 211 8.68 -6.39 -29.09
CA TYR A 211 7.39 -6.09 -29.72
C TYR A 211 6.96 -4.62 -29.49
N PRO A 212 7.68 -3.65 -30.12
CA PRO A 212 7.46 -2.22 -29.82
C PRO A 212 6.07 -1.70 -30.16
N LYS A 213 5.37 -2.26 -31.18
CA LYS A 213 4.01 -1.85 -31.53
C LYS A 213 3.00 -2.09 -30.39
N LEU A 214 3.30 -2.97 -29.41
CA LEU A 214 2.45 -3.14 -28.23
C LEU A 214 2.27 -1.84 -27.46
N THR A 215 3.31 -0.99 -27.40
CA THR A 215 3.25 0.32 -26.74
C THR A 215 3.06 1.48 -27.71
N GLU A 216 3.46 1.34 -28.98
CA GLU A 216 3.23 2.36 -30.00
C GLU A 216 1.75 2.42 -30.44
N THR A 217 1.10 1.27 -30.57
CA THR A 217 -0.30 1.09 -30.99
C THR A 217 -1.17 0.60 -29.86
N GLY A 218 -0.85 -0.54 -29.25
CA GLY A 218 -1.68 -1.23 -28.26
C GLY A 218 -1.91 -0.44 -26.95
N ALA A 219 -1.04 0.50 -26.62
CA ALA A 219 -1.19 1.34 -25.43
C ALA A 219 -2.20 2.50 -25.62
N TRP A 220 -2.74 2.72 -26.82
CA TRP A 220 -3.47 3.93 -27.16
C TRP A 220 -4.82 3.62 -27.81
N ARG A 221 -5.85 4.39 -27.44
CA ARG A 221 -7.17 4.34 -28.06
C ARG A 221 -7.71 5.75 -28.31
N ASN A 222 -8.72 5.87 -29.20
CA ASN A 222 -9.32 7.16 -29.60
C ASN A 222 -10.50 7.58 -28.71
N SER A 223 -10.52 7.16 -27.47
CA SER A 223 -11.52 7.62 -26.49
C SER A 223 -10.99 7.42 -25.07
N LYS A 224 -11.18 8.44 -24.25
CA LYS A 224 -10.94 8.35 -22.82
C LYS A 224 -12.06 7.60 -22.10
N VAL A 225 -13.29 7.82 -22.54
CA VAL A 225 -14.48 7.22 -21.94
C VAL A 225 -14.67 5.80 -22.49
N LEU A 226 -14.93 4.86 -21.57
CA LEU A 226 -15.41 3.52 -21.87
C LEU A 226 -16.87 3.43 -21.41
N ALA A 227 -17.75 2.95 -22.29
CA ALA A 227 -19.16 2.73 -21.98
C ALA A 227 -19.63 1.37 -22.48
N TYR A 228 -20.77 0.90 -22.01
CA TYR A 228 -21.44 -0.28 -22.56
C TYR A 228 -22.20 0.09 -23.82
N GLY A 229 -22.22 -0.82 -24.80
CA GLY A 229 -22.90 -0.62 -26.07
C GLY A 229 -22.09 0.20 -27.08
N ASP A 230 -22.77 0.78 -28.08
CA ASP A 230 -22.11 1.55 -29.14
C ASP A 230 -21.53 2.86 -28.62
N VAL A 231 -20.24 2.84 -28.33
CA VAL A 231 -19.50 4.03 -27.90
C VAL A 231 -19.02 4.78 -29.13
N LYS A 232 -19.42 6.04 -29.25
CA LYS A 232 -18.79 6.93 -30.24
C LYS A 232 -17.48 7.43 -29.65
N PRO A 233 -16.34 7.27 -30.39
CA PRO A 233 -15.08 7.84 -29.97
C PRO A 233 -15.23 9.35 -29.71
N ASP A 234 -14.67 9.85 -28.60
CA ASP A 234 -14.61 11.29 -28.32
C ASP A 234 -13.49 11.98 -29.12
N GLY A 235 -12.65 11.20 -29.81
CA GLY A 235 -11.51 11.68 -30.59
C GLY A 235 -10.27 12.03 -29.75
N GLU A 236 -10.37 11.92 -28.42
CA GLU A 236 -9.20 12.11 -27.55
C GLU A 236 -8.30 10.89 -27.57
N ARG A 237 -7.03 11.08 -27.93
CA ARG A 237 -6.04 10.02 -27.79
C ARG A 237 -5.78 9.77 -26.31
N TYR A 238 -6.19 8.59 -25.84
CA TYR A 238 -6.04 8.20 -24.44
C TYR A 238 -5.21 6.94 -24.31
N GLY A 239 -4.37 6.89 -23.26
CA GLY A 239 -3.57 5.72 -22.92
C GLY A 239 -2.24 6.10 -22.29
N GLY A 240 -1.34 5.14 -22.29
CA GLY A 240 -0.01 5.23 -21.71
C GLY A 240 0.53 3.83 -21.43
N PHE A 241 1.80 3.77 -21.07
CA PHE A 241 2.45 2.52 -20.70
C PHE A 241 3.62 2.79 -19.75
N TYR A 242 4.11 1.73 -19.16
CA TYR A 242 5.30 1.72 -18.31
C TYR A 242 6.49 1.20 -19.09
N THR A 243 7.57 1.97 -19.11
CA THR A 243 8.85 1.48 -19.60
C THR A 243 9.41 0.42 -18.63
N GLN A 244 10.30 -0.43 -19.12
CA GLN A 244 11.00 -1.38 -18.23
C GLN A 244 11.72 -0.67 -17.08
N LYS A 245 12.19 0.57 -17.31
CA LYS A 245 12.78 1.38 -16.25
C LYS A 245 11.76 1.76 -15.19
N ASP A 246 10.53 2.13 -15.59
CA ASP A 246 9.45 2.46 -14.66
C ASP A 246 9.03 1.23 -13.86
N ILE A 247 8.91 0.07 -14.49
CA ILE A 247 8.62 -1.20 -13.82
C ILE A 247 9.67 -1.51 -12.75
N LYS A 248 10.96 -1.45 -13.10
CA LYS A 248 12.06 -1.68 -12.15
C LYS A 248 12.03 -0.71 -10.97
N GLU A 249 11.70 0.55 -11.22
CA GLU A 249 11.56 1.56 -10.17
C GLU A 249 10.39 1.23 -9.23
N ILE A 250 9.22 0.85 -9.78
CA ILE A 250 8.04 0.49 -9.01
C ILE A 250 8.30 -0.78 -8.18
N VAL A 251 8.90 -1.81 -8.77
CA VAL A 251 9.28 -3.04 -8.07
C VAL A 251 10.23 -2.74 -6.91
N ALA A 252 11.26 -1.92 -7.13
CA ALA A 252 12.19 -1.52 -6.09
C ALA A 252 11.51 -0.69 -4.98
N TYR A 253 10.51 0.13 -5.34
CA TYR A 253 9.71 0.90 -4.39
C TYR A 253 8.83 0.00 -3.51
N ALA A 254 8.10 -0.94 -4.13
CA ALA A 254 7.25 -1.90 -3.44
C ALA A 254 8.05 -2.83 -2.51
N LYS A 255 9.22 -3.31 -2.96
CA LYS A 255 10.12 -4.16 -2.18
C LYS A 255 10.54 -3.52 -0.85
N LYS A 256 10.76 -2.21 -0.80
CA LYS A 256 11.08 -1.48 0.45
C LYS A 256 9.93 -1.48 1.45
N LYS A 257 8.71 -1.78 0.99
CA LYS A 257 7.47 -1.85 1.79
C LYS A 257 6.99 -3.28 2.00
N PHE A 258 7.80 -4.28 1.64
CA PHE A 258 7.49 -5.71 1.73
C PHE A 258 6.27 -6.11 0.89
N ILE A 259 6.07 -5.43 -0.24
CA ILE A 259 5.04 -5.72 -1.22
C ILE A 259 5.70 -6.32 -2.45
N GLU A 260 5.25 -7.51 -2.85
CA GLU A 260 5.64 -8.18 -4.08
C GLU A 260 4.68 -7.80 -5.20
N ILE A 261 5.24 -7.48 -6.37
CA ILE A 261 4.47 -7.19 -7.57
C ILE A 261 4.19 -8.50 -8.31
N ILE A 262 2.92 -8.76 -8.62
CA ILE A 262 2.47 -9.87 -9.44
C ILE A 262 1.92 -9.28 -10.73
N PRO A 263 2.72 -9.20 -11.81
CA PRO A 263 2.24 -8.70 -13.09
C PRO A 263 1.31 -9.72 -13.74
N GLU A 264 0.25 -9.24 -14.36
CA GLU A 264 -0.69 -10.06 -15.12
C GLU A 264 -0.70 -9.62 -16.58
N ILE A 265 -0.58 -10.60 -17.48
CA ILE A 265 -0.73 -10.49 -18.93
C ILE A 265 -1.77 -11.52 -19.36
N ASP A 266 -2.92 -11.06 -19.84
CA ASP A 266 -4.01 -11.92 -20.29
C ASP A 266 -3.77 -12.49 -21.69
N ILE A 267 -3.92 -13.79 -21.83
CA ILE A 267 -3.77 -14.56 -23.07
C ILE A 267 -4.67 -15.80 -22.97
N PRO A 268 -5.40 -16.21 -24.01
CA PRO A 268 -5.52 -15.58 -25.36
C PRO A 268 -6.63 -14.54 -25.47
N GLY A 269 -7.56 -14.48 -24.54
CA GLY A 269 -8.59 -13.48 -24.44
C GLY A 269 -8.08 -12.19 -23.79
N HIS A 270 -8.92 -11.15 -23.72
CA HIS A 270 -8.54 -9.85 -23.19
C HIS A 270 -7.27 -9.27 -23.85
N SER A 271 -7.12 -9.52 -25.14
CA SER A 271 -5.86 -9.31 -25.87
C SER A 271 -6.03 -8.47 -27.13
N GLN A 272 -7.20 -7.82 -27.37
CA GLN A 272 -7.43 -7.07 -28.60
C GLN A 272 -6.43 -5.95 -28.79
N ALA A 273 -5.91 -5.32 -27.74
CA ALA A 273 -4.85 -4.32 -27.87
C ALA A 273 -3.56 -4.92 -28.47
N ALA A 274 -3.22 -6.16 -28.14
CA ALA A 274 -2.10 -6.88 -28.75
C ALA A 274 -2.42 -7.29 -30.20
N VAL A 275 -3.63 -7.78 -30.46
CA VAL A 275 -4.10 -8.13 -31.82
C VAL A 275 -4.06 -6.91 -32.74
N ALA A 276 -4.50 -5.74 -32.26
CA ALA A 276 -4.44 -4.49 -33.00
C ALA A 276 -2.99 -4.05 -33.34
N ALA A 277 -2.04 -4.39 -32.46
CA ALA A 277 -0.61 -4.09 -32.68
C ALA A 277 0.07 -5.01 -33.72
N TYR A 278 -0.33 -6.29 -33.74
CA TYR A 278 0.29 -7.32 -34.60
C TYR A 278 -0.76 -8.24 -35.22
N PRO A 279 -1.71 -7.72 -36.01
CA PRO A 279 -2.80 -8.52 -36.57
C PRO A 279 -2.28 -9.61 -37.51
N GLU A 280 -1.13 -9.41 -38.16
CA GLU A 280 -0.55 -10.30 -39.16
C GLU A 280 -0.24 -11.71 -38.62
N PHE A 281 -0.10 -11.88 -37.32
CA PHE A 281 0.13 -13.20 -36.72
C PHE A 281 -0.66 -13.45 -35.39
N LEU A 282 -1.26 -12.42 -34.80
CA LEU A 282 -2.09 -12.58 -33.60
C LEU A 282 -3.58 -12.74 -33.93
N ALA A 283 -4.08 -12.10 -34.98
CA ALA A 283 -5.48 -12.17 -35.36
C ALA A 283 -5.90 -13.54 -35.88
N CYS A 284 -7.16 -13.92 -35.65
CA CYS A 284 -7.77 -15.08 -36.29
C CYS A 284 -8.00 -14.84 -37.78
N ASP A 285 -8.42 -13.65 -38.20
CA ASP A 285 -8.43 -13.19 -39.59
C ASP A 285 -7.66 -11.86 -39.71
N PRO A 286 -6.41 -11.88 -40.21
CA PRO A 286 -5.59 -10.68 -40.34
C PRO A 286 -6.07 -9.68 -41.40
N ARG A 287 -7.11 -10.03 -42.18
CA ARG A 287 -7.70 -9.14 -43.22
C ARG A 287 -8.75 -8.19 -42.60
N ASP A 288 -9.26 -8.53 -41.44
CA ASP A 288 -10.19 -7.68 -40.69
C ASP A 288 -9.47 -6.46 -40.13
N LYS A 289 -10.25 -5.40 -39.86
CA LYS A 289 -9.72 -4.22 -39.21
C LYS A 289 -9.69 -4.45 -37.69
N HIS A 290 -8.50 -4.47 -37.11
CA HIS A 290 -8.27 -4.62 -35.71
C HIS A 290 -7.87 -3.27 -35.10
N GLU A 291 -8.63 -2.78 -34.16
CA GLU A 291 -8.35 -1.55 -33.40
C GLU A 291 -8.41 -1.85 -31.89
N VAL A 292 -7.72 -1.03 -31.09
CA VAL A 292 -7.81 -1.12 -29.63
C VAL A 292 -9.26 -0.87 -29.21
N TRP A 293 -9.78 -1.72 -28.34
CA TRP A 293 -11.18 -1.77 -27.96
C TRP A 293 -11.62 -0.51 -27.20
N LEU A 294 -12.87 -0.03 -27.48
CA LEU A 294 -13.42 1.20 -26.91
C LEU A 294 -14.60 0.97 -25.95
N GLN A 295 -15.05 -0.28 -25.80
CA GLN A 295 -16.21 -0.57 -24.97
C GLN A 295 -15.80 -1.20 -23.63
N GLN A 296 -16.70 -1.10 -22.65
CA GLN A 296 -16.64 -1.94 -21.47
C GLN A 296 -17.03 -3.39 -21.85
N GLY A 297 -16.47 -4.35 -21.11
CA GLY A 297 -16.73 -5.76 -21.36
C GLY A 297 -15.58 -6.44 -22.07
N ILE A 298 -15.90 -7.46 -22.85
CA ILE A 298 -14.94 -8.40 -23.45
C ILE A 298 -15.09 -8.34 -24.96
N SER A 299 -13.97 -8.17 -25.66
CA SER A 299 -13.90 -8.30 -27.13
C SER A 299 -14.04 -9.75 -27.57
N THR A 300 -14.53 -9.92 -28.79
CA THR A 300 -14.51 -11.22 -29.49
C THR A 300 -13.19 -11.55 -30.14
N ASP A 301 -12.29 -10.57 -30.28
CA ASP A 301 -10.96 -10.76 -30.82
C ASP A 301 -10.05 -11.40 -29.77
N VAL A 302 -9.53 -12.57 -30.11
CA VAL A 302 -8.61 -13.33 -29.28
C VAL A 302 -7.35 -13.65 -30.04
N ILE A 303 -6.25 -13.91 -29.36
CA ILE A 303 -5.02 -14.36 -29.97
C ILE A 303 -5.23 -15.72 -30.63
N ASN A 304 -4.85 -15.85 -31.91
CA ASN A 304 -4.93 -17.09 -32.68
C ASN A 304 -3.90 -18.11 -32.19
N VAL A 305 -4.27 -18.90 -31.19
CA VAL A 305 -3.42 -19.92 -30.56
C VAL A 305 -3.02 -21.06 -31.55
N ALA A 306 -3.72 -21.18 -32.68
CA ALA A 306 -3.34 -22.14 -33.72
C ALA A 306 -2.15 -21.64 -34.56
N ASN A 307 -1.80 -20.35 -34.47
CA ASN A 307 -0.62 -19.79 -35.17
C ASN A 307 0.64 -20.00 -34.32
N PRO A 308 1.67 -20.75 -34.80
CA PRO A 308 2.91 -20.94 -34.03
C PRO A 308 3.63 -19.64 -33.65
N LYS A 309 3.51 -18.59 -34.49
CA LYS A 309 4.11 -17.28 -34.21
C LYS A 309 3.42 -16.60 -33.03
N ALA A 310 2.10 -16.77 -32.88
CA ALA A 310 1.37 -16.25 -31.73
C ALA A 310 1.77 -16.95 -30.40
N MET A 311 2.01 -18.27 -30.47
CA MET A 311 2.53 -19.02 -29.32
C MET A 311 3.96 -18.61 -28.97
N GLN A 312 4.79 -18.34 -29.99
CA GLN A 312 6.13 -17.82 -29.79
C GLN A 312 6.10 -16.40 -29.16
N PHE A 313 5.20 -15.53 -29.64
CA PHE A 313 4.97 -14.20 -29.07
C PHE A 313 4.63 -14.30 -27.57
N ALA A 314 3.66 -15.13 -27.19
CA ALA A 314 3.26 -15.31 -25.79
C ALA A 314 4.45 -15.71 -24.89
N LYS A 315 5.25 -16.68 -25.36
CA LYS A 315 6.46 -17.12 -24.67
C LYS A 315 7.47 -15.99 -24.50
N GLU A 316 7.74 -15.24 -25.57
CA GLU A 316 8.74 -14.18 -25.57
C GLU A 316 8.32 -12.96 -24.73
N VAL A 317 7.01 -12.67 -24.64
CA VAL A 317 6.48 -11.67 -23.70
C VAL A 317 6.74 -12.10 -22.27
N ILE A 318 6.47 -13.36 -21.91
CA ILE A 318 6.71 -13.88 -20.55
C ILE A 318 8.22 -13.88 -20.24
N ASP A 319 9.05 -14.32 -21.18
CA ASP A 319 10.51 -14.34 -21.01
C ASP A 319 11.11 -12.93 -20.77
N GLU A 320 10.48 -11.88 -21.30
CA GLU A 320 10.95 -10.49 -21.13
C GLU A 320 10.44 -9.86 -19.82
N LEU A 321 9.40 -10.44 -19.17
CA LEU A 321 8.87 -10.00 -17.90
C LEU A 321 9.69 -10.51 -16.70
N THR A 322 10.43 -11.58 -16.84
CA THR A 322 11.20 -12.25 -15.79
C THR A 322 12.67 -11.87 -15.81
#